data_0d09a7d779efc7cd03ace0fe91e71dce
#
_entry.id   0d09a7d779efc7cd03ace0fe91e71dce
#
_cell.length_a   1.000
_cell.length_b   1.000
_cell.length_c   1.000
_cell.angle_alpha   90.00
_cell.angle_beta   90.00
_cell.angle_gamma   90.00
#
_symmetry.space_group_name_H-M   'P 1'
#
loop_
_entity.id
_entity.type
_entity.pdbx_description
1 polymer ?
#
loop_
_entity_poly.entity_id
_entity_poly.type
_entity_poly.pdbx_seq_one_letter_code
_entity_poly.pdbx_strand_id
1 'polypeptide(L)'
;MNIGTILDAAASGDPGRAALIVDGRAISYRELAAAVRNCAAGLAAHGVGAGQRVAVVDGGSLLSIATLLAAPRRGAAAALMNPALTPPELRGLLKNAGCADVAVAGEQYADRLREAGAPTVLTDADLLDGDGVEPAADPDTLADADTLADRDALILFTSGTTGLPKAVAITARQLTMRIRGMTAPFRADVPPSVGMMCVPFFHVGGALGTLGSLYSGNTSVVQTRFDAGEWLRLVSQHRVSTTFLVPTMLQRILDHPDFANTDLTSLVAIAYGAAAAPISLVRRAMAALPHVAFANVFGQTETLGAYTTLMPDDHRDPARAGSVGRPLPGVEVRVVDPDTGRDVEVGAVGELWVNTAQNVTGGWLHTGDLARQDADGYIFPSGRLSDTINRGGEKFGPIEVEEALRSHPAVSDAAVAGIADDELGQRVGAAVVACAPVTLEELRSHCRKAIAYFKLPERLAIVDHIPYNATGKIDRRQLVALIADDG
;
A
#
# COMPACT_ATOMS: atom_id res chain seq x y z
N MET A 1 -21.72 8.19 -11.50
CA MET A 1 -20.87 9.04 -10.61
C MET A 1 -19.45 8.86 -11.06
N ASN A 2 -18.80 9.94 -11.46
CA ASN A 2 -17.41 9.98 -11.90
C ASN A 2 -16.52 10.24 -10.67
N ILE A 3 -15.30 9.68 -10.65
CA ILE A 3 -14.33 9.91 -9.59
C ILE A 3 -14.00 11.41 -9.42
N GLY A 4 -14.01 12.18 -10.51
CA GLY A 4 -13.82 13.62 -10.48
C GLY A 4 -14.90 14.40 -9.71
N THR A 5 -16.07 13.79 -9.46
CA THR A 5 -17.20 14.41 -8.73
C THR A 5 -17.37 13.88 -7.31
N ILE A 6 -16.40 13.14 -6.81
CA ILE A 6 -16.52 12.48 -5.48
C ILE A 6 -16.61 13.51 -4.33
N LEU A 7 -16.05 14.70 -4.52
CA LEU A 7 -16.11 15.79 -3.54
C LEU A 7 -17.45 16.54 -3.52
N ASP A 8 -18.24 16.48 -4.60
CA ASP A 8 -19.38 17.37 -4.79
C ASP A 8 -20.45 17.20 -3.71
N ALA A 9 -20.70 15.95 -3.31
CA ALA A 9 -21.66 15.65 -2.24
C ALA A 9 -21.17 16.13 -0.86
N ALA A 10 -19.89 15.92 -0.54
CA ALA A 10 -19.31 16.33 0.73
C ALA A 10 -19.16 17.87 0.80
N ALA A 11 -18.75 18.50 -0.30
CA ALA A 11 -18.64 19.96 -0.40
C ALA A 11 -20.01 20.66 -0.35
N SER A 12 -21.09 19.99 -0.79
CA SER A 12 -22.45 20.52 -0.71
C SER A 12 -23.06 20.37 0.69
N GLY A 13 -22.67 19.31 1.44
CA GLY A 13 -23.21 19.02 2.77
C GLY A 13 -22.65 19.93 3.85
N ASP A 14 -21.34 20.03 3.96
CA ASP A 14 -20.63 20.89 4.92
C ASP A 14 -19.35 21.45 4.27
N PRO A 15 -19.47 22.51 3.47
CA PRO A 15 -18.34 23.06 2.73
C PRO A 15 -17.25 23.68 3.61
N GLY A 16 -17.59 24.03 4.85
CA GLY A 16 -16.65 24.63 5.81
C GLY A 16 -15.82 23.63 6.59
N ARG A 17 -16.21 22.34 6.59
CA ARG A 17 -15.45 21.28 7.27
C ARG A 17 -14.08 21.12 6.64
N ALA A 18 -13.07 20.85 7.48
CA ALA A 18 -11.74 20.47 6.99
C ALA A 18 -11.82 19.15 6.22
N ALA A 19 -11.42 19.16 4.96
CA ALA A 19 -11.23 17.97 4.14
C ALA A 19 -9.84 17.37 4.37
N LEU A 20 -8.82 18.25 4.44
CA LEU A 20 -7.42 17.89 4.62
C LEU A 20 -6.79 18.74 5.71
N ILE A 21 -5.84 18.17 6.41
CA ILE A 21 -4.87 18.90 7.24
C ILE A 21 -3.49 18.48 6.71
N VAL A 22 -2.80 19.39 6.03
CA VAL A 22 -1.50 19.16 5.38
C VAL A 22 -0.54 20.22 5.85
N ASP A 23 0.65 19.85 6.30
CA ASP A 23 1.70 20.77 6.78
C ASP A 23 1.19 21.80 7.81
N GLY A 24 0.31 21.34 8.71
CA GLY A 24 -0.30 22.14 9.75
C GLY A 24 -1.43 23.10 9.27
N ARG A 25 -1.73 23.14 7.98
CA ARG A 25 -2.82 23.94 7.41
C ARG A 25 -4.08 23.09 7.24
N ALA A 26 -5.20 23.55 7.78
CA ALA A 26 -6.51 22.97 7.50
C ALA A 26 -7.04 23.54 6.16
N ILE A 27 -7.51 22.65 5.30
CA ILE A 27 -8.08 22.95 3.98
C ILE A 27 -9.51 22.43 4.01
N SER A 28 -10.48 23.34 3.86
CA SER A 28 -11.89 22.98 3.85
C SER A 28 -12.29 22.24 2.57
N TYR A 29 -13.45 21.54 2.59
CA TYR A 29 -14.02 20.95 1.37
C TYR A 29 -14.26 22.00 0.28
N ARG A 30 -14.62 23.22 0.64
CA ARG A 30 -14.78 24.35 -0.30
C ARG A 30 -13.45 24.73 -0.96
N GLU A 31 -12.39 24.88 -0.17
CA GLU A 31 -11.06 25.21 -0.68
C GLU A 31 -10.49 24.08 -1.54
N LEU A 32 -10.65 22.83 -1.11
CA LEU A 32 -10.22 21.66 -1.91
C LEU A 32 -10.99 21.60 -3.25
N ALA A 33 -12.30 21.83 -3.24
CA ALA A 33 -13.09 21.86 -4.48
C ALA A 33 -12.65 23.01 -5.42
N ALA A 34 -12.28 24.16 -4.87
CA ALA A 34 -11.70 25.26 -5.67
C ALA A 34 -10.33 24.87 -6.24
N ALA A 35 -9.44 24.28 -5.44
CA ALA A 35 -8.14 23.79 -5.90
C ALA A 35 -8.27 22.75 -7.03
N VAL A 36 -9.24 21.84 -6.93
CA VAL A 36 -9.52 20.85 -7.98
C VAL A 36 -10.00 21.52 -9.27
N ARG A 37 -10.85 22.56 -9.19
CA ARG A 37 -11.29 23.31 -10.38
C ARG A 37 -10.13 24.08 -11.02
N ASN A 38 -9.32 24.77 -10.20
CA ASN A 38 -8.14 25.48 -10.70
C ASN A 38 -7.17 24.51 -11.39
N CYS A 39 -6.90 23.37 -10.76
CA CYS A 39 -6.06 22.33 -11.33
C CYS A 39 -6.64 21.81 -12.67
N ALA A 40 -7.95 21.55 -12.76
CA ALA A 40 -8.60 21.12 -14.00
C ALA A 40 -8.48 22.18 -15.10
N ALA A 41 -8.62 23.47 -14.75
CA ALA A 41 -8.45 24.60 -15.67
C ALA A 41 -7.00 24.71 -16.16
N GLY A 42 -6.03 24.64 -15.25
CA GLY A 42 -4.60 24.67 -15.58
C GLY A 42 -4.19 23.51 -16.48
N LEU A 43 -4.63 22.29 -16.17
CA LEU A 43 -4.39 21.12 -17.01
C LEU A 43 -4.99 21.30 -18.42
N ALA A 44 -6.21 21.85 -18.53
CA ALA A 44 -6.85 22.15 -19.82
C ALA A 44 -6.08 23.18 -20.63
N ALA A 45 -5.58 24.25 -19.99
CA ALA A 45 -4.78 25.30 -20.65
C ALA A 45 -3.49 24.76 -21.24
N HIS A 46 -2.97 23.65 -20.69
CA HIS A 46 -1.79 22.93 -21.19
C HIS A 46 -2.15 21.73 -22.09
N GLY A 47 -3.39 21.69 -22.59
CA GLY A 47 -3.83 20.70 -23.57
C GLY A 47 -4.18 19.34 -22.98
N VAL A 48 -4.25 19.17 -21.66
CA VAL A 48 -4.64 17.89 -21.05
C VAL A 48 -6.15 17.66 -21.22
N GLY A 49 -6.48 16.59 -21.94
CA GLY A 49 -7.85 16.19 -22.24
C GLY A 49 -8.03 14.67 -22.19
N ALA A 50 -9.13 14.23 -22.78
CA ALA A 50 -9.58 12.85 -22.73
C ALA A 50 -8.56 11.85 -23.30
N GLY A 51 -8.26 10.79 -22.52
CA GLY A 51 -7.34 9.72 -22.89
C GLY A 51 -5.86 10.04 -22.64
N GLN A 52 -5.52 11.25 -22.21
CA GLN A 52 -4.15 11.62 -21.86
C GLN A 52 -3.80 11.17 -20.45
N ARG A 53 -2.50 11.12 -20.15
CA ARG A 53 -1.94 10.68 -18.89
C ARG A 53 -0.98 11.73 -18.35
N VAL A 54 -1.19 12.16 -17.12
CA VAL A 54 -0.41 13.18 -16.42
C VAL A 54 0.44 12.52 -15.37
N ALA A 55 1.75 12.63 -15.47
CA ALA A 55 2.65 12.19 -14.42
C ALA A 55 2.52 13.09 -13.19
N VAL A 56 2.46 12.52 -11.99
CA VAL A 56 2.39 13.25 -10.72
C VAL A 56 3.54 12.78 -9.82
N VAL A 57 4.48 13.67 -9.54
CA VAL A 57 5.64 13.40 -8.68
C VAL A 57 5.55 14.29 -7.44
N ASP A 58 4.94 13.75 -6.39
CA ASP A 58 4.73 14.49 -5.15
C ASP A 58 4.42 13.54 -3.97
N GLY A 59 4.56 14.03 -2.73
CA GLY A 59 4.41 13.24 -1.49
C GLY A 59 2.99 13.09 -0.95
N GLY A 60 1.97 13.63 -1.62
CA GLY A 60 0.59 13.66 -1.11
C GLY A 60 0.16 15.06 -0.62
N SER A 61 0.75 16.13 -1.16
CA SER A 61 0.35 17.51 -0.90
C SER A 61 -1.04 17.85 -1.49
N LEU A 62 -1.51 19.06 -1.25
CA LEU A 62 -2.72 19.56 -1.87
C LEU A 62 -2.67 19.45 -3.41
N LEU A 63 -1.51 19.74 -4.02
CA LEU A 63 -1.32 19.67 -5.47
C LEU A 63 -1.59 18.28 -6.01
N SER A 64 -0.96 17.24 -5.43
CA SER A 64 -1.14 15.87 -5.89
C SER A 64 -2.56 15.35 -5.69
N ILE A 65 -3.20 15.70 -4.55
CA ILE A 65 -4.58 15.31 -4.26
C ILE A 65 -5.55 16.04 -5.22
N ALA A 66 -5.33 17.34 -5.46
CA ALA A 66 -6.12 18.09 -6.43
C ALA A 66 -5.95 17.55 -7.85
N THR A 67 -4.73 17.22 -8.27
CA THR A 67 -4.45 16.64 -9.60
C THR A 67 -5.10 15.27 -9.77
N LEU A 68 -5.05 14.39 -8.74
CA LEU A 68 -5.71 13.07 -8.77
C LEU A 68 -7.22 13.19 -9.00
N LEU A 69 -7.85 14.26 -8.50
CA LEU A 69 -9.28 14.53 -8.67
C LEU A 69 -9.58 15.32 -9.95
N ALA A 70 -8.68 16.19 -10.39
CA ALA A 70 -8.85 17.05 -11.55
C ALA A 70 -8.66 16.32 -12.88
N ALA A 71 -7.64 15.45 -13.00
CA ALA A 71 -7.36 14.74 -14.24
C ALA A 71 -8.55 13.91 -14.74
N PRO A 72 -9.26 13.11 -13.90
CA PRO A 72 -10.46 12.38 -14.33
C PRO A 72 -11.64 13.29 -14.72
N ARG A 73 -11.72 14.52 -14.22
CA ARG A 73 -12.71 15.50 -14.69
C ARG A 73 -12.51 15.87 -16.16
N ARG A 74 -11.26 15.80 -16.61
CA ARG A 74 -10.84 16.02 -18.00
C ARG A 74 -10.86 14.74 -18.86
N GLY A 75 -11.28 13.61 -18.30
CA GLY A 75 -11.16 12.30 -18.95
C GLY A 75 -9.72 11.81 -19.11
N ALA A 76 -8.79 12.40 -18.35
CA ALA A 76 -7.37 12.02 -18.29
C ALA A 76 -7.09 11.15 -17.06
N ALA A 77 -5.91 10.51 -17.02
CA ALA A 77 -5.47 9.73 -15.87
C ALA A 77 -4.29 10.40 -15.16
N ALA A 78 -4.30 10.37 -13.82
CA ALA A 78 -3.16 10.74 -12.99
C ALA A 78 -2.25 9.52 -12.78
N ALA A 79 -0.98 9.60 -13.17
CA ALA A 79 0.03 8.57 -12.94
C ALA A 79 0.90 8.96 -11.74
N LEU A 80 0.64 8.34 -10.59
CA LEU A 80 1.32 8.68 -9.34
C LEU A 80 2.69 7.98 -9.26
N MET A 81 3.76 8.76 -9.22
CA MET A 81 5.14 8.28 -9.23
C MET A 81 5.83 8.58 -7.90
N ASN A 82 6.72 7.68 -7.49
CA ASN A 82 7.50 7.84 -6.28
C ASN A 82 8.47 9.03 -6.42
N PRO A 83 8.38 10.08 -5.57
CA PRO A 83 9.24 11.25 -5.65
C PRO A 83 10.70 10.98 -5.24
N ALA A 84 11.00 9.82 -4.67
CA ALA A 84 12.37 9.43 -4.33
C ALA A 84 13.18 8.89 -5.51
N LEU A 85 12.53 8.61 -6.66
CA LEU A 85 13.19 8.04 -7.84
C LEU A 85 14.16 9.04 -8.48
N THR A 86 15.22 8.50 -9.06
CA THR A 86 16.22 9.26 -9.83
C THR A 86 15.67 9.68 -11.20
N PRO A 87 16.24 10.70 -11.88
CA PRO A 87 15.81 11.10 -13.20
C PRO A 87 15.79 9.98 -14.25
N PRO A 88 16.78 9.06 -14.33
CA PRO A 88 16.72 7.90 -15.23
C PRO A 88 15.55 6.95 -14.94
N GLU A 89 15.24 6.69 -13.66
CA GLU A 89 14.11 5.85 -13.27
C GLU A 89 12.77 6.52 -13.61
N LEU A 90 12.62 7.82 -13.31
CA LEU A 90 11.44 8.60 -13.68
C LEU A 90 11.23 8.60 -15.19
N ARG A 91 12.30 8.76 -16.00
CA ARG A 91 12.23 8.67 -17.47
C ARG A 91 11.67 7.31 -17.92
N GLY A 92 12.09 6.24 -17.29
CA GLY A 92 11.57 4.90 -17.55
C GLY A 92 10.07 4.80 -17.25
N LEU A 93 9.62 5.37 -16.14
CA LEU A 93 8.21 5.37 -15.75
C LEU A 93 7.35 6.27 -16.65
N LEU A 94 7.82 7.46 -17.01
CA LEU A 94 7.14 8.36 -17.96
C LEU A 94 6.84 7.63 -19.27
N LYS A 95 7.85 6.95 -19.82
CA LYS A 95 7.69 6.14 -21.03
C LYS A 95 6.72 4.98 -20.83
N ASN A 96 6.85 4.23 -19.74
CA ASN A 96 6.03 3.05 -19.44
C ASN A 96 4.56 3.42 -19.21
N ALA A 97 4.30 4.55 -18.57
CA ALA A 97 2.94 5.07 -18.35
C ALA A 97 2.35 5.79 -19.57
N GLY A 98 3.15 6.09 -20.60
CA GLY A 98 2.70 6.89 -21.74
C GLY A 98 2.38 8.35 -21.34
N CYS A 99 3.08 8.89 -20.34
CA CYS A 99 2.99 10.30 -19.92
C CYS A 99 3.98 11.11 -20.80
N ALA A 100 3.50 11.58 -21.95
CA ALA A 100 4.39 12.14 -22.97
C ALA A 100 4.55 13.68 -22.85
N ASP A 101 3.53 14.41 -22.38
CA ASP A 101 3.45 15.85 -22.62
C ASP A 101 3.50 16.71 -21.35
N VAL A 102 2.71 16.36 -20.33
CA VAL A 102 2.54 17.15 -19.11
C VAL A 102 2.82 16.32 -17.86
N ALA A 103 3.61 16.88 -16.97
CA ALA A 103 3.84 16.36 -15.63
C ALA A 103 3.52 17.43 -14.57
N VAL A 104 3.12 16.98 -13.40
CA VAL A 104 2.83 17.79 -12.22
C VAL A 104 3.80 17.40 -11.11
N ALA A 105 4.40 18.38 -10.47
CA ALA A 105 5.33 18.13 -9.38
C ALA A 105 5.23 19.22 -8.30
N GLY A 106 5.43 18.80 -7.03
CA GLY A 106 5.83 19.76 -6.01
C GLY A 106 7.14 20.45 -6.43
N GLU A 107 7.30 21.75 -6.07
CA GLU A 107 8.46 22.56 -6.48
C GLU A 107 9.81 21.85 -6.28
N GLN A 108 9.99 21.16 -5.16
CA GLN A 108 11.21 20.44 -4.82
C GLN A 108 11.53 19.26 -5.74
N TYR A 109 10.60 18.82 -6.58
CA TYR A 109 10.76 17.68 -7.51
C TYR A 109 10.76 18.10 -8.98
N ALA A 110 10.43 19.37 -9.29
CA ALA A 110 10.24 19.85 -10.66
C ALA A 110 11.49 19.68 -11.53
N ASP A 111 12.67 20.07 -11.03
CA ASP A 111 13.92 19.95 -11.78
C ASP A 111 14.25 18.50 -12.10
N ARG A 112 14.00 17.57 -11.16
CA ARG A 112 14.20 16.14 -11.38
C ARG A 112 13.33 15.58 -12.52
N LEU A 113 12.09 16.06 -12.65
CA LEU A 113 11.23 15.70 -13.77
C LEU A 113 11.69 16.31 -15.10
N ARG A 114 12.19 17.55 -15.11
CA ARG A 114 12.79 18.17 -16.28
C ARG A 114 14.01 17.39 -16.76
N GLU A 115 14.89 16.96 -15.86
CA GLU A 115 16.02 16.08 -16.15
C GLU A 115 15.58 14.70 -16.65
N ALA A 116 14.45 14.20 -16.19
CA ALA A 116 13.84 12.95 -16.67
C ALA A 116 13.31 13.08 -18.11
N GLY A 117 13.16 14.30 -18.62
CA GLY A 117 12.74 14.58 -20.00
C GLY A 117 11.24 14.88 -20.11
N ALA A 118 10.57 15.28 -19.03
CA ALA A 118 9.19 15.80 -19.11
C ALA A 118 9.20 17.16 -19.83
N PRO A 119 8.46 17.33 -20.96
CA PRO A 119 8.50 18.56 -21.75
C PRO A 119 7.90 19.76 -21.01
N THR A 120 6.80 19.53 -20.30
CA THR A 120 6.10 20.53 -19.50
C THR A 120 5.96 20.03 -18.06
N VAL A 121 6.45 20.80 -17.09
CA VAL A 121 6.31 20.48 -15.66
C VAL A 121 5.56 21.63 -14.99
N LEU A 122 4.38 21.33 -14.47
CA LEU A 122 3.49 22.26 -13.76
C LEU A 122 3.65 22.08 -12.26
N THR A 123 3.61 23.18 -11.52
CA THR A 123 3.77 23.24 -10.07
C THR A 123 2.54 23.86 -9.38
N ASP A 124 2.63 24.08 -8.07
CA ASP A 124 1.56 24.70 -7.28
C ASP A 124 1.14 26.06 -7.86
N ALA A 125 2.11 26.88 -8.28
CA ALA A 125 1.83 28.21 -8.85
C ALA A 125 1.05 28.14 -10.18
N ASP A 126 1.25 27.09 -10.96
CA ASP A 126 0.57 26.91 -12.25
C ASP A 126 -0.86 26.37 -12.11
N LEU A 127 -1.13 25.62 -11.01
CA LEU A 127 -2.34 24.82 -10.91
C LEU A 127 -3.26 25.15 -9.74
N LEU A 128 -2.76 25.73 -8.66
CA LEU A 128 -3.57 26.01 -7.48
C LEU A 128 -4.05 27.47 -7.39
N ASP A 129 -3.30 28.39 -8.01
CA ASP A 129 -3.65 29.81 -8.05
C ASP A 129 -4.64 30.09 -9.19
N GLY A 130 -5.82 30.62 -8.87
CA GLY A 130 -6.86 30.94 -9.85
C GLY A 130 -8.20 31.24 -9.19
N ASP A 131 -9.17 31.68 -10.02
CA ASP A 131 -10.52 32.10 -9.56
C ASP A 131 -11.47 30.92 -9.34
N GLY A 132 -11.00 29.64 -9.55
CA GLY A 132 -11.83 28.44 -9.40
C GLY A 132 -12.93 28.30 -10.45
N VAL A 133 -12.83 29.01 -11.56
CA VAL A 133 -13.76 28.89 -12.68
C VAL A 133 -13.29 27.75 -13.58
N GLU A 134 -14.05 26.66 -13.62
CA GLU A 134 -13.81 25.60 -14.61
C GLU A 134 -14.03 26.19 -16.02
N PRO A 135 -13.10 25.99 -16.96
CA PRO A 135 -13.41 26.29 -18.36
C PRO A 135 -14.63 25.47 -18.78
N ALA A 136 -15.43 26.02 -19.69
CA ALA A 136 -16.57 25.31 -20.25
C ALA A 136 -16.13 23.89 -20.63
N ALA A 137 -16.90 22.90 -20.23
CA ALA A 137 -16.58 21.52 -20.55
C ALA A 137 -16.39 21.42 -22.07
N ASP A 138 -15.28 20.85 -22.48
CA ASP A 138 -15.05 20.52 -23.89
C ASP A 138 -16.26 19.72 -24.37
N PRO A 139 -16.92 20.11 -25.48
CA PRO A 139 -18.03 19.35 -26.04
C PRO A 139 -17.77 17.85 -26.19
N ASP A 140 -16.48 17.46 -26.43
CA ASP A 140 -16.05 16.08 -26.49
C ASP A 140 -15.89 15.41 -25.08
N THR A 141 -15.81 16.20 -24.00
CA THR A 141 -15.85 15.70 -22.61
C THR A 141 -17.27 15.57 -22.06
N LEU A 142 -18.28 16.10 -22.74
CA LEU A 142 -19.69 15.78 -22.55
C LEU A 142 -20.09 14.41 -23.17
N ALA A 143 -19.11 13.67 -23.72
CA ALA A 143 -19.27 12.25 -23.98
C ALA A 143 -19.90 11.58 -22.74
N ASP A 144 -20.95 10.85 -22.99
CA ASP A 144 -21.77 10.08 -22.05
C ASP A 144 -20.98 9.67 -20.79
N ALA A 145 -21.54 9.92 -19.62
CA ALA A 145 -20.92 9.56 -18.34
C ALA A 145 -20.41 8.11 -18.28
N ASP A 146 -20.98 7.22 -19.08
CA ASP A 146 -20.52 5.84 -19.25
C ASP A 146 -19.21 5.73 -20.07
N THR A 147 -19.02 6.56 -21.09
CA THR A 147 -17.76 6.60 -21.87
C THR A 147 -16.58 7.07 -21.01
N LEU A 148 -16.79 8.04 -20.11
CA LEU A 148 -15.75 8.49 -19.17
C LEU A 148 -15.47 7.45 -18.07
N ALA A 149 -16.46 6.62 -17.73
CA ALA A 149 -16.32 5.60 -16.69
C ALA A 149 -15.31 4.51 -17.06
N ASP A 150 -15.18 4.18 -18.33
CA ASP A 150 -14.29 3.11 -18.81
C ASP A 150 -12.89 3.62 -19.20
N ARG A 151 -12.63 4.96 -19.07
CA ARG A 151 -11.30 5.53 -19.27
C ARG A 151 -10.43 5.36 -18.04
N ASP A 152 -9.12 5.30 -18.27
CA ASP A 152 -8.13 5.35 -17.21
C ASP A 152 -8.31 6.64 -16.39
N ALA A 153 -8.31 6.51 -15.07
CA ALA A 153 -8.39 7.64 -14.12
C ALA A 153 -7.16 7.71 -13.22
N LEU A 154 -6.56 6.58 -12.92
CA LEU A 154 -5.41 6.45 -12.05
C LEU A 154 -4.45 5.42 -12.62
N ILE A 155 -3.14 5.74 -12.60
CA ILE A 155 -2.08 4.78 -12.91
C ILE A 155 -1.18 4.68 -11.69
N LEU A 156 -0.98 3.46 -11.23
CA LEU A 156 -0.05 3.11 -10.17
C LEU A 156 1.06 2.20 -10.72
N PHE A 157 2.16 2.09 -9.97
CA PHE A 157 3.30 1.29 -10.40
C PHE A 157 3.58 0.18 -9.38
N THR A 158 3.77 -1.04 -9.89
CA THR A 158 4.16 -2.20 -9.08
C THR A 158 5.57 -2.63 -9.43
N SER A 159 6.30 -3.18 -8.46
CA SER A 159 7.63 -3.73 -8.68
C SER A 159 7.54 -4.95 -9.61
N GLY A 160 7.88 -4.75 -10.88
CA GLY A 160 7.97 -5.85 -11.85
C GLY A 160 9.19 -6.72 -11.62
N THR A 161 9.11 -7.98 -12.01
CA THR A 161 10.23 -8.94 -11.98
C THR A 161 11.34 -8.59 -12.96
N THR A 162 11.09 -7.71 -13.93
CA THR A 162 11.98 -7.35 -15.05
C THR A 162 12.82 -6.08 -14.82
N GLY A 163 12.77 -5.48 -13.63
CA GLY A 163 13.61 -4.34 -13.25
C GLY A 163 12.92 -2.97 -13.32
N LEU A 164 12.11 -2.66 -14.34
CA LEU A 164 11.28 -1.44 -14.36
C LEU A 164 9.89 -1.73 -13.78
N PRO A 165 9.34 -0.83 -12.95
CA PRO A 165 8.00 -1.00 -12.41
C PRO A 165 6.95 -1.08 -13.53
N LYS A 166 5.99 -1.99 -13.37
CA LYS A 166 4.86 -2.16 -14.29
C LYS A 166 3.79 -1.12 -13.98
N ALA A 167 3.31 -0.43 -15.00
CA ALA A 167 2.16 0.46 -14.89
C ALA A 167 0.86 -0.35 -14.81
N VAL A 168 0.05 -0.05 -13.79
CA VAL A 168 -1.29 -0.62 -13.57
C VAL A 168 -2.29 0.49 -13.79
N ALA A 169 -2.99 0.45 -14.91
CA ALA A 169 -4.01 1.41 -15.27
C ALA A 169 -5.37 1.00 -14.66
N ILE A 170 -6.04 1.95 -14.04
CA ILE A 170 -7.28 1.77 -13.27
C ILE A 170 -8.33 2.70 -13.86
N THR A 171 -9.45 2.15 -14.31
CA THR A 171 -10.53 2.93 -14.89
C THR A 171 -11.31 3.71 -13.81
N ALA A 172 -11.98 4.79 -14.22
CA ALA A 172 -12.84 5.56 -13.31
C ALA A 172 -13.98 4.69 -12.73
N ARG A 173 -14.49 3.71 -13.48
CA ARG A 173 -15.50 2.74 -13.04
C ARG A 173 -14.96 1.86 -11.91
N GLN A 174 -13.82 1.21 -12.11
CA GLN A 174 -13.17 0.35 -11.11
C GLN A 174 -12.86 1.13 -9.82
N LEU A 175 -12.29 2.32 -9.97
CA LEU A 175 -11.94 3.19 -8.85
C LEU A 175 -13.19 3.61 -8.05
N THR A 176 -14.26 4.01 -8.74
CA THR A 176 -15.55 4.39 -8.11
C THR A 176 -16.21 3.21 -7.39
N MET A 177 -16.23 2.03 -8.02
CA MET A 177 -16.77 0.81 -7.40
C MET A 177 -15.99 0.46 -6.13
N ARG A 178 -14.67 0.53 -6.19
CA ARG A 178 -13.80 0.23 -5.04
C ARG A 178 -14.05 1.20 -3.88
N ILE A 179 -14.08 2.52 -4.14
CA ILE A 179 -14.31 3.52 -3.10
C ILE A 179 -15.66 3.31 -2.43
N ARG A 180 -16.71 3.06 -3.22
CA ARG A 180 -18.05 2.74 -2.68
C ARG A 180 -18.04 1.49 -1.82
N GLY A 181 -17.40 0.41 -2.27
CA GLY A 181 -17.30 -0.85 -1.54
C GLY A 181 -16.55 -0.70 -0.20
N MET A 182 -15.46 0.08 -0.19
CA MET A 182 -14.71 0.34 1.04
C MET A 182 -15.50 1.16 2.06
N THR A 183 -16.33 2.09 1.62
CA THR A 183 -17.00 3.05 2.49
C THR A 183 -18.44 2.68 2.84
N ALA A 184 -19.09 1.79 2.07
CA ALA A 184 -20.48 1.40 2.27
C ALA A 184 -20.79 0.90 3.70
N PRO A 185 -19.96 0.07 4.34
CA PRO A 185 -20.21 -0.41 5.70
C PRO A 185 -20.21 0.69 6.76
N PHE A 186 -19.62 1.86 6.47
CA PHE A 186 -19.38 2.94 7.43
C PHE A 186 -20.22 4.19 7.16
N ARG A 187 -21.09 4.20 6.13
CA ARG A 187 -21.83 5.39 5.71
C ARG A 187 -23.16 5.63 6.44
N ALA A 188 -23.74 4.62 7.03
CA ALA A 188 -25.01 4.77 7.73
C ALA A 188 -24.74 5.10 9.20
N ASP A 189 -25.14 6.29 9.64
CA ASP A 189 -25.21 6.73 11.03
C ASP A 189 -23.87 6.96 11.79
N VAL A 190 -22.73 6.95 11.10
CA VAL A 190 -21.43 7.28 11.72
C VAL A 190 -21.10 8.74 11.43
N PRO A 191 -20.86 9.58 12.47
CA PRO A 191 -20.42 10.95 12.26
C PRO A 191 -19.08 10.97 11.52
N PRO A 192 -18.80 12.02 10.74
CA PRO A 192 -17.53 12.15 10.04
C PRO A 192 -16.35 12.03 11.00
N SER A 193 -15.38 11.26 10.62
CA SER A 193 -14.20 10.92 11.41
C SER A 193 -12.96 11.69 10.95
N VAL A 194 -11.91 11.68 11.78
CA VAL A 194 -10.59 12.16 11.42
C VAL A 194 -9.69 10.96 11.15
N GLY A 195 -9.26 10.81 9.90
CA GLY A 195 -8.32 9.75 9.51
C GLY A 195 -6.90 10.28 9.37
N MET A 196 -5.89 9.40 9.57
CA MET A 196 -4.49 9.70 9.28
C MET A 196 -4.07 9.00 7.99
N MET A 197 -3.52 9.77 7.04
CA MET A 197 -2.83 9.27 5.86
C MET A 197 -1.33 9.49 6.04
N CYS A 198 -0.59 8.42 6.30
CA CYS A 198 0.87 8.44 6.50
C CYS A 198 1.61 7.43 5.62
N VAL A 199 0.87 6.63 4.84
CA VAL A 199 1.47 5.76 3.82
C VAL A 199 1.67 6.52 2.51
N PRO A 200 2.66 6.15 1.69
CA PRO A 200 2.97 6.91 0.48
C PRO A 200 1.78 7.05 -0.46
N PHE A 201 1.50 8.30 -0.89
CA PHE A 201 0.36 8.64 -1.73
C PHE A 201 0.39 7.96 -3.11
N PHE A 202 1.58 7.68 -3.65
CA PHE A 202 1.77 6.99 -4.93
C PHE A 202 1.53 5.47 -4.87
N HIS A 203 1.09 4.93 -3.72
CA HIS A 203 0.64 3.55 -3.56
C HIS A 203 -0.88 3.47 -3.41
N VAL A 204 -1.42 2.28 -3.74
CA VAL A 204 -2.85 2.01 -3.67
C VAL A 204 -3.46 2.34 -2.31
N GLY A 205 -2.76 2.05 -1.21
CA GLY A 205 -3.21 2.36 0.15
C GLY A 205 -3.36 3.86 0.41
N GLY A 206 -2.38 4.67 -0.01
CA GLY A 206 -2.40 6.13 0.13
C GLY A 206 -3.45 6.78 -0.76
N ALA A 207 -3.44 6.49 -2.05
CA ALA A 207 -4.37 7.08 -3.01
C ALA A 207 -5.84 6.72 -2.68
N LEU A 208 -6.15 5.43 -2.51
CA LEU A 208 -7.52 5.01 -2.23
C LEU A 208 -7.99 5.36 -0.83
N GLY A 209 -7.10 5.33 0.17
CA GLY A 209 -7.41 5.77 1.53
C GLY A 209 -7.85 7.24 1.54
N THR A 210 -7.14 8.12 0.84
CA THR A 210 -7.48 9.53 0.69
C THR A 210 -8.82 9.70 -0.04
N LEU A 211 -9.01 9.05 -1.18
CA LEU A 211 -10.25 9.14 -1.94
C LEU A 211 -11.46 8.61 -1.15
N GLY A 212 -11.30 7.50 -0.42
CA GLY A 212 -12.35 6.94 0.44
C GLY A 212 -12.72 7.87 1.60
N SER A 213 -11.73 8.48 2.24
CA SER A 213 -11.92 9.47 3.30
C SER A 213 -12.71 10.68 2.79
N LEU A 214 -12.29 11.26 1.67
CA LEU A 214 -12.96 12.41 1.05
C LEU A 214 -14.39 12.06 0.60
N TYR A 215 -14.60 10.87 0.02
CA TYR A 215 -15.93 10.41 -0.38
C TYR A 215 -16.88 10.25 0.80
N SER A 216 -16.36 9.90 1.97
CA SER A 216 -17.14 9.74 3.21
C SER A 216 -17.37 11.06 3.95
N GLY A 217 -16.86 12.18 3.46
CA GLY A 217 -16.94 13.48 4.12
C GLY A 217 -16.06 13.59 5.38
N ASN A 218 -15.04 12.74 5.51
CA ASN A 218 -14.10 12.73 6.63
C ASN A 218 -13.02 13.80 6.49
N THR A 219 -12.30 14.08 7.58
CA THR A 219 -11.07 14.88 7.55
C THR A 219 -9.87 13.95 7.45
N SER A 220 -8.94 14.19 6.53
CA SER A 220 -7.67 13.47 6.42
C SER A 220 -6.51 14.31 6.92
N VAL A 221 -5.85 13.89 7.99
CA VAL A 221 -4.55 14.41 8.42
C VAL A 221 -3.48 13.74 7.57
N VAL A 222 -2.74 14.53 6.81
CA VAL A 222 -1.75 14.03 5.86
C VAL A 222 -0.35 14.22 6.41
N GLN A 223 0.38 13.14 6.51
CA GLN A 223 1.81 13.13 6.76
C GLN A 223 2.52 12.68 5.48
N THR A 224 3.09 13.63 4.75
CA THR A 224 3.68 13.39 3.41
C THR A 224 4.89 12.48 3.44
N ARG A 225 5.59 12.45 4.59
CA ARG A 225 6.70 11.54 4.88
C ARG A 225 6.52 11.00 6.29
N PHE A 226 6.47 9.70 6.45
CA PHE A 226 6.28 9.08 7.75
C PHE A 226 7.45 9.37 8.71
N ASP A 227 7.09 9.91 9.87
CA ASP A 227 7.92 10.03 11.07
C ASP A 227 7.07 9.63 12.28
N ALA A 228 7.60 8.78 13.16
CA ALA A 228 6.82 8.21 14.27
C ALA A 228 6.48 9.26 15.34
N GLY A 229 7.41 10.15 15.65
CA GLY A 229 7.19 11.22 16.62
C GLY A 229 6.17 12.25 16.14
N GLU A 230 6.26 12.64 14.87
CA GLU A 230 5.26 13.50 14.26
C GLU A 230 3.90 12.81 14.17
N TRP A 231 3.85 11.51 13.83
CA TRP A 231 2.62 10.74 13.82
C TRP A 231 1.91 10.79 15.18
N LEU A 232 2.64 10.53 16.27
CA LEU A 232 2.13 10.60 17.64
C LEU A 232 1.56 11.99 17.95
N ARG A 233 2.30 13.04 17.63
CA ARG A 233 1.89 14.43 17.82
C ARG A 233 0.61 14.77 17.05
N LEU A 234 0.53 14.39 15.77
CA LEU A 234 -0.63 14.64 14.91
C LEU A 234 -1.87 13.88 15.37
N VAL A 235 -1.72 12.61 15.80
CA VAL A 235 -2.84 11.81 16.33
C VAL A 235 -3.44 12.48 17.55
N SER A 236 -2.60 12.89 18.50
CA SER A 236 -3.06 13.58 19.72
C SER A 236 -3.67 14.96 19.40
N GLN A 237 -2.98 15.77 18.60
CA GLN A 237 -3.39 17.14 18.27
C GLN A 237 -4.72 17.21 17.53
N HIS A 238 -4.91 16.34 16.54
CA HIS A 238 -6.09 16.34 15.67
C HIS A 238 -7.12 15.29 16.04
N ARG A 239 -6.90 14.58 17.17
CA ARG A 239 -7.78 13.52 17.67
C ARG A 239 -8.14 12.51 16.57
N VAL A 240 -7.10 12.03 15.91
CA VAL A 240 -7.25 11.02 14.84
C VAL A 240 -7.94 9.78 15.40
N SER A 241 -8.94 9.30 14.70
CA SER A 241 -9.71 8.11 15.11
C SER A 241 -9.34 6.85 14.33
N THR A 242 -8.86 6.99 13.10
CA THR A 242 -8.54 5.85 12.24
C THR A 242 -7.26 6.06 11.47
N THR A 243 -6.51 4.99 11.24
CA THR A 243 -5.29 5.03 10.41
C THR A 243 -5.03 3.68 9.73
N PHE A 244 -4.26 3.73 8.63
CA PHE A 244 -3.66 2.54 8.02
C PHE A 244 -2.14 2.62 8.16
N LEU A 245 -1.53 1.53 8.63
CA LEU A 245 -0.08 1.44 8.88
C LEU A 245 0.51 0.21 8.19
N VAL A 246 1.73 0.33 7.69
CA VAL A 246 2.53 -0.87 7.40
C VAL A 246 3.20 -1.38 8.67
N PRO A 247 3.55 -2.66 8.79
CA PRO A 247 4.09 -3.22 10.04
C PRO A 247 5.32 -2.48 10.59
N THR A 248 6.22 -2.04 9.72
CA THR A 248 7.41 -1.26 10.14
C THR A 248 7.07 0.11 10.72
N MET A 249 5.99 0.75 10.25
CA MET A 249 5.49 2.00 10.85
C MET A 249 4.93 1.74 12.24
N LEU A 250 4.10 0.70 12.36
CA LEU A 250 3.54 0.30 13.65
C LEU A 250 4.63 0.00 14.68
N GLN A 251 5.68 -0.72 14.28
CA GLN A 251 6.82 -1.00 15.14
C GLN A 251 7.51 0.28 15.60
N ARG A 252 7.85 1.19 14.67
CA ARG A 252 8.51 2.47 14.99
C ARG A 252 7.69 3.36 15.91
N ILE A 253 6.35 3.34 15.78
CA ILE A 253 5.45 4.06 16.69
C ILE A 253 5.54 3.47 18.09
N LEU A 254 5.44 2.15 18.23
CA LEU A 254 5.51 1.46 19.53
C LEU A 254 6.88 1.57 20.21
N ASP A 255 7.96 1.73 19.43
CA ASP A 255 9.34 1.88 19.93
C ASP A 255 9.69 3.34 20.22
N HIS A 256 8.83 4.30 19.83
CA HIS A 256 9.13 5.73 20.02
C HIS A 256 9.09 6.11 21.51
N PRO A 257 10.06 6.88 22.04
CA PRO A 257 10.13 7.25 23.47
C PRO A 257 8.89 8.01 23.94
N ASP A 258 8.24 8.78 23.07
CA ASP A 258 7.05 9.56 23.42
C ASP A 258 5.75 8.73 23.38
N PHE A 259 5.79 7.47 22.93
CA PHE A 259 4.59 6.65 22.81
C PHE A 259 3.80 6.56 24.11
N ALA A 260 4.48 6.28 25.22
CA ALA A 260 3.86 6.12 26.54
C ALA A 260 3.23 7.41 27.11
N ASN A 261 3.70 8.58 26.61
CA ASN A 261 3.29 9.90 27.12
C ASN A 261 2.32 10.62 26.15
N THR A 262 1.97 10.01 25.01
CA THR A 262 1.09 10.62 24.02
C THR A 262 -0.36 10.19 24.26
N ASP A 263 -1.31 11.14 24.19
CA ASP A 263 -2.74 10.84 24.25
C ASP A 263 -3.21 10.21 22.93
N LEU A 264 -3.42 8.90 22.93
CA LEU A 264 -3.92 8.10 21.82
C LEU A 264 -5.36 7.61 22.03
N THR A 265 -6.07 8.15 23.00
CA THR A 265 -7.45 7.73 23.37
C THR A 265 -8.47 7.99 22.27
N SER A 266 -8.17 8.87 21.31
CA SER A 266 -9.03 9.13 20.16
C SER A 266 -9.02 8.02 19.12
N LEU A 267 -7.97 7.18 19.08
CA LEU A 267 -7.88 6.07 18.13
C LEU A 267 -8.98 5.04 18.42
N VAL A 268 -9.72 4.70 17.38
CA VAL A 268 -10.78 3.69 17.41
C VAL A 268 -10.36 2.45 16.63
N ALA A 269 -9.71 2.65 15.49
CA ALA A 269 -9.29 1.53 14.63
C ALA A 269 -7.94 1.78 13.95
N ILE A 270 -7.14 0.74 13.88
CA ILE A 270 -5.91 0.67 13.09
C ILE A 270 -6.04 -0.49 12.11
N ALA A 271 -6.10 -0.17 10.81
CA ALA A 271 -5.89 -1.16 9.79
C ALA A 271 -4.38 -1.29 9.52
N TYR A 272 -3.90 -2.50 9.29
CA TYR A 272 -2.50 -2.72 8.92
C TYR A 272 -2.39 -3.75 7.80
N GLY A 273 -1.30 -3.69 7.03
CA GLY A 273 -1.09 -4.60 5.90
C GLY A 273 0.00 -4.15 4.96
N ALA A 274 -0.11 -4.51 3.68
CA ALA A 274 0.86 -4.30 2.60
C ALA A 274 2.19 -5.08 2.75
N ALA A 275 2.51 -5.59 3.94
CA ALA A 275 3.62 -6.49 4.23
C ALA A 275 3.21 -7.51 5.30
N ALA A 276 3.96 -8.59 5.43
CA ALA A 276 3.75 -9.56 6.51
C ALA A 276 4.02 -8.88 7.86
N ALA A 277 3.06 -9.01 8.78
CA ALA A 277 3.17 -8.48 10.13
C ALA A 277 3.53 -9.61 11.10
N PRO A 278 4.66 -9.53 11.82
CA PRO A 278 4.99 -10.51 12.86
C PRO A 278 3.87 -10.60 13.89
N ILE A 279 3.47 -11.81 14.26
CA ILE A 279 2.41 -12.03 15.26
C ILE A 279 2.77 -11.37 16.60
N SER A 280 4.05 -11.38 16.97
CA SER A 280 4.57 -10.73 18.18
C SER A 280 4.35 -9.21 18.16
N LEU A 281 4.56 -8.56 17.01
CA LEU A 281 4.31 -7.13 16.84
C LEU A 281 2.83 -6.78 17.01
N VAL A 282 1.94 -7.56 16.38
CA VAL A 282 0.49 -7.33 16.46
C VAL A 282 0.00 -7.52 17.89
N ARG A 283 0.43 -8.58 18.59
CA ARG A 283 0.11 -8.81 20.01
C ARG A 283 0.59 -7.68 20.92
N ARG A 284 1.82 -7.19 20.68
CA ARG A 284 2.37 -6.05 21.42
C ARG A 284 1.54 -4.77 21.19
N ALA A 285 1.12 -4.50 19.96
CA ALA A 285 0.26 -3.35 19.63
C ALA A 285 -1.11 -3.45 20.32
N MET A 286 -1.75 -4.62 20.27
CA MET A 286 -3.03 -4.86 20.94
C MET A 286 -2.94 -4.73 22.47
N ALA A 287 -1.82 -5.15 23.06
CA ALA A 287 -1.58 -4.98 24.50
C ALA A 287 -1.35 -3.51 24.89
N ALA A 288 -0.64 -2.75 24.05
CA ALA A 288 -0.37 -1.33 24.26
C ALA A 288 -1.59 -0.42 24.01
N LEU A 289 -2.49 -0.83 23.09
CA LEU A 289 -3.69 -0.08 22.70
C LEU A 289 -4.95 -0.97 22.79
N PRO A 290 -5.37 -1.39 24.00
CA PRO A 290 -6.42 -2.39 24.18
C PRO A 290 -7.81 -1.91 23.77
N HIS A 291 -8.02 -0.59 23.63
CA HIS A 291 -9.26 0.04 23.19
C HIS A 291 -9.37 0.16 21.66
N VAL A 292 -8.28 -0.12 20.93
CA VAL A 292 -8.23 0.03 19.48
C VAL A 292 -8.59 -1.30 18.78
N ALA A 293 -9.44 -1.22 17.79
CA ALA A 293 -9.77 -2.32 16.90
C ALA A 293 -8.67 -2.48 15.82
N PHE A 294 -7.99 -3.63 15.81
CA PHE A 294 -6.99 -3.94 14.79
C PHE A 294 -7.60 -4.78 13.68
N ALA A 295 -7.32 -4.44 12.41
CA ALA A 295 -7.72 -5.23 11.26
C ALA A 295 -6.53 -5.43 10.32
N ASN A 296 -6.23 -6.69 9.97
CA ASN A 296 -5.26 -6.96 8.90
C ASN A 296 -5.98 -6.90 7.56
N VAL A 297 -5.46 -6.11 6.62
CA VAL A 297 -5.98 -6.01 5.27
C VAL A 297 -4.92 -6.49 4.28
N PHE A 298 -5.25 -7.52 3.50
CA PHE A 298 -4.32 -8.14 2.58
C PHE A 298 -4.84 -8.02 1.14
N GLY A 299 -3.95 -7.59 0.24
CA GLY A 299 -4.26 -7.35 -1.16
C GLY A 299 -3.09 -6.75 -1.91
N GLN A 300 -3.34 -6.36 -3.15
CA GLN A 300 -2.32 -5.81 -4.03
C GLN A 300 -2.89 -4.70 -4.93
N THR A 301 -2.04 -4.04 -5.70
CA THR A 301 -2.45 -2.95 -6.59
C THR A 301 -3.42 -3.44 -7.66
N GLU A 302 -3.20 -4.63 -8.17
CA GLU A 302 -4.00 -5.27 -9.24
C GLU A 302 -5.44 -5.63 -8.79
N THR A 303 -5.67 -5.69 -7.46
CA THR A 303 -7.00 -5.88 -6.85
C THR A 303 -7.57 -4.59 -6.26
N LEU A 304 -6.96 -3.44 -6.55
CA LEU A 304 -7.31 -2.14 -5.97
C LEU A 304 -7.28 -2.16 -4.43
N GLY A 305 -6.28 -2.80 -3.86
CA GLY A 305 -6.11 -2.96 -2.42
C GLY A 305 -6.64 -4.27 -1.88
N ALA A 306 -7.19 -4.25 -0.66
CA ALA A 306 -7.53 -5.46 0.07
C ALA A 306 -8.63 -6.29 -0.60
N TYR A 307 -8.42 -7.60 -0.62
CA TYR A 307 -9.41 -8.61 -0.99
C TYR A 307 -9.70 -9.61 0.14
N THR A 308 -8.86 -9.64 1.19
CA THR A 308 -9.17 -10.35 2.45
C THR A 308 -8.98 -9.43 3.64
N THR A 309 -9.63 -9.76 4.74
CA THR A 309 -9.49 -9.04 6.02
C THR A 309 -9.56 -10.01 7.19
N LEU A 310 -8.58 -9.91 8.11
CA LEU A 310 -8.67 -10.48 9.44
C LEU A 310 -9.32 -9.46 10.35
N MET A 311 -10.50 -9.80 10.87
CA MET A 311 -11.31 -8.90 11.68
C MET A 311 -10.75 -8.76 13.10
N PRO A 312 -11.10 -7.69 13.84
CA PRO A 312 -10.57 -7.44 15.19
C PRO A 312 -10.76 -8.60 16.17
N ASP A 313 -11.90 -9.29 16.14
CA ASP A 313 -12.17 -10.41 17.03
C ASP A 313 -11.32 -11.66 16.68
N ASP A 314 -11.02 -11.86 15.41
CA ASP A 314 -10.20 -12.98 14.95
C ASP A 314 -8.73 -12.89 15.42
N HIS A 315 -8.23 -11.67 15.69
CA HIS A 315 -6.87 -11.47 16.23
C HIS A 315 -6.67 -12.07 17.62
N ARG A 316 -7.74 -12.29 18.37
CA ARG A 316 -7.71 -12.87 19.72
C ARG A 316 -7.65 -14.38 19.71
N ASP A 317 -7.98 -15.01 18.58
CA ASP A 317 -7.89 -16.45 18.39
C ASP A 317 -6.47 -16.85 17.95
N PRO A 318 -5.71 -17.60 18.78
CA PRO A 318 -4.36 -18.04 18.40
C PRO A 318 -4.30 -18.85 17.10
N ALA A 319 -5.37 -19.57 16.77
CA ALA A 319 -5.44 -20.35 15.53
C ALA A 319 -5.53 -19.50 14.27
N ARG A 320 -6.00 -18.24 14.40
CA ARG A 320 -6.22 -17.28 13.30
C ARG A 320 -5.15 -16.20 13.22
N ALA A 321 -4.35 -16.03 14.27
CA ALA A 321 -3.41 -14.91 14.42
C ALA A 321 -2.38 -14.80 13.30
N GLY A 322 -2.04 -15.90 12.61
CA GLY A 322 -1.13 -15.90 11.46
C GLY A 322 -1.83 -15.80 10.10
N SER A 323 -3.17 -15.66 10.08
CA SER A 323 -3.92 -15.53 8.82
C SER A 323 -4.05 -14.07 8.39
N VAL A 324 -4.36 -13.88 7.12
CA VAL A 324 -4.79 -12.57 6.56
C VAL A 324 -6.33 -12.49 6.48
N GLY A 325 -7.02 -13.34 7.25
CA GLY A 325 -8.46 -13.39 7.36
C GLY A 325 -9.15 -14.12 6.22
N ARG A 326 -10.39 -13.73 5.95
CA ARG A 326 -11.25 -14.31 4.92
C ARG A 326 -11.48 -13.34 3.76
N PRO A 327 -11.90 -13.86 2.59
CA PRO A 327 -12.30 -13.04 1.46
C PRO A 327 -13.39 -12.03 1.84
N LEU A 328 -13.28 -10.82 1.32
CA LEU A 328 -14.32 -9.80 1.44
C LEU A 328 -15.57 -10.19 0.64
N PRO A 329 -16.74 -9.64 0.95
CA PRO A 329 -17.95 -9.89 0.19
C PRO A 329 -17.75 -9.65 -1.33
N GLY A 330 -18.17 -10.63 -2.15
CA GLY A 330 -18.02 -10.59 -3.61
C GLY A 330 -16.62 -10.91 -4.12
N VAL A 331 -15.72 -11.40 -3.26
CA VAL A 331 -14.41 -11.92 -3.63
C VAL A 331 -14.42 -13.45 -3.59
N GLU A 332 -13.99 -14.07 -4.66
CA GLU A 332 -13.73 -15.51 -4.74
C GLU A 332 -12.23 -15.76 -4.70
N VAL A 333 -11.83 -16.82 -4.00
CA VAL A 333 -10.43 -17.25 -3.92
C VAL A 333 -10.29 -18.73 -4.24
N ARG A 334 -9.15 -19.08 -4.80
CA ARG A 334 -8.72 -20.48 -5.02
C ARG A 334 -7.27 -20.60 -4.59
N VAL A 335 -6.92 -21.73 -4.02
CA VAL A 335 -5.52 -22.11 -3.79
C VAL A 335 -5.19 -23.21 -4.79
N VAL A 336 -4.24 -22.94 -5.67
CA VAL A 336 -4.01 -23.70 -6.89
C VAL A 336 -2.57 -24.19 -6.94
N ASP A 337 -2.36 -25.41 -7.34
CA ASP A 337 -1.03 -25.93 -7.66
C ASP A 337 -0.46 -25.15 -8.86
N PRO A 338 0.66 -24.42 -8.70
CA PRO A 338 1.18 -23.55 -9.74
C PRO A 338 1.67 -24.28 -10.99
N ASP A 339 2.01 -25.57 -10.88
CA ASP A 339 2.52 -26.37 -11.99
C ASP A 339 1.36 -26.97 -12.83
N THR A 340 0.22 -27.30 -12.20
CA THR A 340 -0.91 -27.99 -12.86
C THR A 340 -2.12 -27.12 -13.07
N GLY A 341 -2.26 -25.98 -12.37
CA GLY A 341 -3.43 -25.11 -12.41
C GLY A 341 -4.68 -25.68 -11.74
N ARG A 342 -4.56 -26.75 -10.97
CA ARG A 342 -5.66 -27.43 -10.26
C ARG A 342 -5.74 -26.99 -8.81
N ASP A 343 -6.95 -26.97 -8.25
CA ASP A 343 -7.14 -26.71 -6.83
C ASP A 343 -6.40 -27.74 -5.99
N VAL A 344 -5.73 -27.27 -4.94
CA VAL A 344 -5.09 -28.13 -3.94
C VAL A 344 -6.10 -28.57 -2.88
N GLU A 345 -5.77 -29.60 -2.11
CA GLU A 345 -6.58 -30.01 -0.96
C GLU A 345 -6.62 -28.90 0.11
N VAL A 346 -7.72 -28.82 0.88
CA VAL A 346 -7.87 -27.87 1.98
C VAL A 346 -6.72 -28.03 2.98
N GLY A 347 -6.04 -26.94 3.27
CA GLY A 347 -4.87 -26.89 4.14
C GLY A 347 -3.54 -27.11 3.42
N ALA A 348 -3.53 -27.54 2.16
CA ALA A 348 -2.31 -27.60 1.36
C ALA A 348 -1.91 -26.20 0.84
N VAL A 349 -0.61 -26.03 0.60
CA VAL A 349 -0.05 -24.77 0.08
C VAL A 349 -0.09 -24.78 -1.46
N GLY A 350 -0.54 -23.68 -2.04
CA GLY A 350 -0.55 -23.43 -3.48
C GLY A 350 -0.51 -21.93 -3.77
N GLU A 351 -0.55 -21.55 -5.05
CA GLU A 351 -0.71 -20.17 -5.45
C GLU A 351 -2.14 -19.67 -5.18
N LEU A 352 -2.25 -18.52 -4.55
CA LEU A 352 -3.54 -17.88 -4.29
C LEU A 352 -4.02 -17.17 -5.56
N TRP A 353 -5.16 -17.58 -6.08
CA TRP A 353 -5.86 -16.91 -7.16
C TRP A 353 -7.08 -16.17 -6.63
N VAL A 354 -7.33 -15.00 -7.19
CA VAL A 354 -8.41 -14.11 -6.73
C VAL A 354 -9.26 -13.67 -7.91
N ASN A 355 -10.58 -13.81 -7.77
CA ASN A 355 -11.55 -13.26 -8.69
C ASN A 355 -12.45 -12.25 -7.97
N THR A 356 -12.46 -11.03 -8.47
CA THR A 356 -13.30 -9.95 -7.98
C THR A 356 -13.60 -8.96 -9.11
N ALA A 357 -14.76 -8.33 -9.06
CA ALA A 357 -15.15 -7.27 -10.01
C ALA A 357 -14.18 -6.08 -10.03
N GLN A 358 -13.26 -6.01 -9.07
CA GLN A 358 -12.27 -4.94 -8.92
C GLN A 358 -10.91 -5.30 -9.55
N ASN A 359 -10.70 -6.54 -10.02
CA ASN A 359 -9.46 -6.91 -10.69
C ASN A 359 -9.26 -6.04 -11.92
N VAL A 360 -8.08 -5.41 -12.03
CA VAL A 360 -7.78 -4.51 -13.15
C VAL A 360 -7.71 -5.26 -14.49
N THR A 361 -7.40 -6.56 -14.47
CA THR A 361 -7.34 -7.41 -15.67
C THR A 361 -8.62 -8.16 -15.96
N GLY A 362 -9.61 -8.12 -15.04
CA GLY A 362 -10.80 -8.97 -15.09
C GLY A 362 -10.50 -10.46 -14.83
N GLY A 363 -11.51 -11.23 -14.43
CA GLY A 363 -11.41 -12.67 -14.19
C GLY A 363 -10.45 -13.05 -13.05
N TRP A 364 -9.91 -14.26 -13.12
CA TRP A 364 -8.96 -14.78 -12.13
C TRP A 364 -7.61 -14.11 -12.24
N LEU A 365 -7.17 -13.47 -11.15
CA LEU A 365 -5.84 -12.92 -11.00
C LEU A 365 -4.95 -13.95 -10.32
N HIS A 366 -3.84 -14.30 -10.96
CA HIS A 366 -2.74 -15.04 -10.37
C HIS A 366 -1.94 -14.07 -9.51
N THR A 367 -2.05 -14.18 -8.18
CA THR A 367 -1.48 -13.17 -7.27
C THR A 367 0.03 -13.28 -7.15
N GLY A 368 0.60 -14.43 -7.47
CA GLY A 368 1.99 -14.77 -7.18
C GLY A 368 2.28 -14.97 -5.68
N ASP A 369 1.25 -14.91 -4.83
CA ASP A 369 1.38 -15.24 -3.40
C ASP A 369 1.10 -16.72 -3.18
N LEU A 370 1.95 -17.38 -2.40
CA LEU A 370 1.70 -18.72 -1.88
C LEU A 370 0.90 -18.64 -0.59
N ALA A 371 -0.13 -19.46 -0.48
CA ALA A 371 -0.96 -19.52 0.72
C ALA A 371 -1.58 -20.90 0.89
N ARG A 372 -2.07 -21.19 2.08
CA ARG A 372 -3.03 -22.27 2.35
C ARG A 372 -4.34 -21.69 2.82
N GLN A 373 -5.43 -22.36 2.53
CA GLN A 373 -6.75 -22.01 3.07
C GLN A 373 -7.20 -23.12 4.01
N ASP A 374 -7.68 -22.78 5.20
CA ASP A 374 -8.24 -23.76 6.13
C ASP A 374 -9.72 -24.07 5.85
N ALA A 375 -10.29 -25.01 6.61
CA ALA A 375 -11.69 -25.44 6.45
C ALA A 375 -12.71 -24.32 6.79
N ASP A 376 -12.31 -23.34 7.60
CA ASP A 376 -13.13 -22.17 7.95
C ASP A 376 -13.00 -21.02 6.95
N GLY A 377 -12.15 -21.17 5.91
CA GLY A 377 -11.93 -20.20 4.85
C GLY A 377 -10.89 -19.14 5.19
N TYR A 378 -10.13 -19.28 6.28
CA TYR A 378 -9.02 -18.36 6.59
C TYR A 378 -7.81 -18.65 5.71
N ILE A 379 -7.16 -17.59 5.23
CA ILE A 379 -6.01 -17.64 4.34
C ILE A 379 -4.74 -17.36 5.13
N PHE A 380 -3.77 -18.26 5.01
CA PHE A 380 -2.47 -18.18 5.68
C PHE A 380 -1.37 -18.03 4.61
N PRO A 381 -0.76 -16.83 4.46
CA PRO A 381 0.33 -16.64 3.51
C PRO A 381 1.55 -17.48 3.87
N SER A 382 2.23 -18.01 2.86
CA SER A 382 3.47 -18.79 3.00
C SER A 382 4.67 -18.12 2.33
N GLY A 383 4.44 -17.04 1.57
CA GLY A 383 5.47 -16.28 0.85
C GLY A 383 5.03 -15.92 -0.55
N ARG A 384 6.00 -15.51 -1.37
CA ARG A 384 5.81 -15.29 -2.80
C ARG A 384 6.29 -16.51 -3.59
N LEU A 385 5.64 -16.79 -4.71
CA LEU A 385 6.09 -17.82 -5.66
C LEU A 385 7.52 -17.51 -6.16
N SER A 386 7.83 -16.23 -6.39
CA SER A 386 9.17 -15.76 -6.75
C SER A 386 10.22 -15.92 -5.66
N ASP A 387 9.81 -15.99 -4.40
CA ASP A 387 10.69 -16.04 -3.22
C ASP A 387 10.80 -17.48 -2.66
N THR A 388 10.17 -18.44 -3.34
CA THR A 388 10.23 -19.86 -2.97
C THR A 388 11.68 -20.35 -2.92
N ILE A 389 12.04 -20.95 -1.81
CA ILE A 389 13.35 -21.60 -1.63
C ILE A 389 13.21 -23.03 -2.11
N ASN A 390 14.06 -23.43 -3.06
CA ASN A 390 14.14 -24.80 -3.57
C ASN A 390 15.43 -25.44 -3.10
N ARG A 391 15.37 -26.13 -1.98
CA ARG A 391 16.52 -26.82 -1.38
C ARG A 391 16.47 -28.30 -1.72
N GLY A 392 17.28 -28.73 -2.68
CA GLY A 392 17.37 -30.14 -3.05
C GLY A 392 16.05 -30.75 -3.53
N GLY A 393 15.17 -29.96 -4.16
CA GLY A 393 13.84 -30.39 -4.60
C GLY A 393 12.70 -30.06 -3.63
N GLU A 394 13.01 -29.78 -2.36
CA GLU A 394 12.02 -29.34 -1.37
C GLU A 394 11.72 -27.86 -1.56
N LYS A 395 10.49 -27.53 -1.94
CA LYS A 395 10.03 -26.15 -2.19
C LYS A 395 9.21 -25.62 -0.99
N PHE A 396 9.57 -24.45 -0.44
CA PHE A 396 8.84 -23.82 0.67
C PHE A 396 9.03 -22.31 0.67
N GLY A 397 8.09 -21.59 1.32
CA GLY A 397 8.15 -20.13 1.47
C GLY A 397 9.04 -19.71 2.66
N PRO A 398 9.62 -18.50 2.61
CA PRO A 398 10.49 -18.00 3.68
C PRO A 398 9.76 -17.66 4.98
N ILE A 399 8.47 -17.30 4.94
CA ILE A 399 7.71 -16.76 6.09
C ILE A 399 7.70 -17.71 7.28
N GLU A 400 7.54 -19.03 7.05
CA GLU A 400 7.50 -20.02 8.11
C GLU A 400 8.83 -20.07 8.89
N VAL A 401 9.94 -19.91 8.18
CA VAL A 401 11.28 -19.89 8.78
C VAL A 401 11.52 -18.56 9.51
N GLU A 402 11.10 -17.45 8.92
CA GLU A 402 11.16 -16.12 9.52
C GLU A 402 10.39 -16.06 10.85
N GLU A 403 9.16 -16.60 10.90
CA GLU A 403 8.37 -16.69 12.14
C GLU A 403 9.01 -17.58 13.19
N ALA A 404 9.57 -18.73 12.79
CA ALA A 404 10.29 -19.60 13.72
C ALA A 404 11.52 -18.90 14.32
N LEU A 405 12.27 -18.14 13.52
CA LEU A 405 13.41 -17.34 13.99
C LEU A 405 12.96 -16.22 14.95
N ARG A 406 11.92 -15.46 14.58
CA ARG A 406 11.38 -14.36 15.42
C ARG A 406 10.77 -14.84 16.74
N SER A 407 10.44 -16.14 16.85
CA SER A 407 9.98 -16.73 18.12
C SER A 407 11.11 -16.95 19.13
N HIS A 408 12.39 -16.81 18.72
CA HIS A 408 13.53 -16.92 19.61
C HIS A 408 13.71 -15.65 20.45
N PRO A 409 13.91 -15.72 21.78
CA PRO A 409 13.98 -14.55 22.67
C PRO A 409 15.08 -13.52 22.31
N ALA A 410 16.18 -13.97 21.70
CA ALA A 410 17.28 -13.11 21.28
C ALA A 410 17.09 -12.47 19.89
N VAL A 411 15.96 -12.70 19.21
CA VAL A 411 15.70 -12.22 17.84
C VAL A 411 14.60 -11.16 17.88
N SER A 412 14.91 -9.96 17.44
CA SER A 412 13.94 -8.87 17.29
C SER A 412 13.30 -8.82 15.89
N ASP A 413 14.09 -9.18 14.85
CA ASP A 413 13.60 -9.30 13.49
C ASP A 413 14.41 -10.32 12.69
N ALA A 414 13.82 -10.89 11.64
CA ALA A 414 14.47 -11.90 10.79
C ALA A 414 13.91 -11.84 9.36
N ALA A 415 14.78 -12.09 8.39
CA ALA A 415 14.44 -12.30 7.00
C ALA A 415 15.20 -13.49 6.44
N VAL A 416 14.56 -14.25 5.54
CA VAL A 416 15.10 -15.52 5.01
C VAL A 416 15.08 -15.49 3.48
N ALA A 417 16.15 -16.01 2.85
CA ALA A 417 16.25 -16.16 1.41
C ALA A 417 16.98 -17.47 1.03
N GLY A 418 16.71 -17.94 -0.18
CA GLY A 418 17.52 -18.98 -0.81
C GLY A 418 18.85 -18.42 -1.30
N ILE A 419 19.95 -19.00 -0.83
CA ILE A 419 21.30 -18.66 -1.28
C ILE A 419 21.76 -19.75 -2.23
N ALA A 420 22.29 -19.36 -3.40
CA ALA A 420 22.73 -20.31 -4.42
C ALA A 420 23.74 -21.33 -3.86
N ASP A 421 23.58 -22.59 -4.23
CA ASP A 421 24.43 -23.71 -3.81
C ASP A 421 24.53 -24.74 -4.96
N ASP A 422 25.73 -25.18 -5.25
CA ASP A 422 26.02 -26.05 -6.40
C ASP A 422 25.43 -27.46 -6.26
N GLU A 423 25.25 -27.95 -5.02
CA GLU A 423 24.74 -29.30 -4.74
C GLU A 423 23.22 -29.33 -4.58
N LEU A 424 22.66 -28.38 -3.81
CA LEU A 424 21.26 -28.37 -3.45
C LEU A 424 20.43 -27.37 -4.27
N GLY A 425 21.07 -26.66 -5.23
CA GLY A 425 20.47 -25.55 -5.94
C GLY A 425 20.38 -24.31 -5.06
N GLN A 426 19.79 -24.42 -3.87
CA GLN A 426 19.78 -23.36 -2.86
C GLN A 426 19.94 -23.91 -1.44
N ARG A 427 20.59 -23.11 -0.57
CA ARG A 427 20.60 -23.27 0.89
C ARG A 427 19.75 -22.19 1.55
N VAL A 428 19.28 -22.49 2.76
CA VAL A 428 18.49 -21.56 3.55
C VAL A 428 19.42 -20.56 4.23
N GLY A 429 19.35 -19.29 3.83
CA GLY A 429 20.09 -18.20 4.44
C GLY A 429 19.15 -17.32 5.28
N ALA A 430 19.62 -16.87 6.45
CA ALA A 430 18.89 -15.98 7.34
C ALA A 430 19.71 -14.73 7.66
N ALA A 431 19.08 -13.55 7.62
CA ALA A 431 19.57 -12.35 8.28
C ALA A 431 18.73 -12.10 9.53
N VAL A 432 19.38 -11.81 10.64
CA VAL A 432 18.73 -11.67 11.96
C VAL A 432 19.18 -10.39 12.63
N VAL A 433 18.22 -9.63 13.15
CA VAL A 433 18.48 -8.52 14.08
C VAL A 433 18.42 -9.09 15.50
N ALA A 434 19.57 -9.18 16.14
CA ALA A 434 19.70 -9.81 17.46
C ALA A 434 19.65 -8.76 18.58
N CYS A 435 18.84 -8.99 19.60
CA CYS A 435 18.80 -8.18 20.82
C CYS A 435 19.71 -8.75 21.95
N ALA A 436 20.27 -9.94 21.74
CA ALA A 436 21.27 -10.57 22.59
C ALA A 436 22.17 -11.46 21.72
N PRO A 437 23.40 -11.80 22.15
CA PRO A 437 24.28 -12.71 21.41
C PRO A 437 23.57 -14.04 21.11
N VAL A 438 23.63 -14.47 19.86
CA VAL A 438 23.01 -15.73 19.39
C VAL A 438 23.82 -16.32 18.25
N THR A 439 23.89 -17.62 18.20
CA THR A 439 24.62 -18.39 17.18
C THR A 439 23.66 -19.10 16.22
N LEU A 440 24.17 -19.46 15.03
CA LEU A 440 23.40 -20.26 14.07
C LEU A 440 22.88 -21.57 14.68
N GLU A 441 23.71 -22.27 15.48
CA GLU A 441 23.31 -23.56 16.07
C GLU A 441 22.20 -23.41 17.12
N GLU A 442 22.22 -22.35 17.91
CA GLU A 442 21.14 -22.03 18.85
C GLU A 442 19.83 -21.76 18.12
N LEU A 443 19.86 -20.94 17.06
CA LEU A 443 18.69 -20.69 16.21
C LEU A 443 18.18 -21.94 15.52
N ARG A 444 19.07 -22.77 14.97
CA ARG A 444 18.70 -24.07 14.37
C ARG A 444 18.05 -25.00 15.39
N SER A 445 18.61 -25.09 16.59
CA SER A 445 18.07 -25.91 17.69
C SER A 445 16.69 -25.44 18.13
N HIS A 446 16.47 -24.12 18.15
CA HIS A 446 15.18 -23.52 18.44
C HIS A 446 14.15 -23.81 17.34
N CYS A 447 14.49 -23.51 16.08
CA CYS A 447 13.61 -23.68 14.94
C CYS A 447 13.23 -25.17 14.68
N ARG A 448 14.12 -26.12 14.99
CA ARG A 448 13.86 -27.56 14.85
C ARG A 448 12.65 -28.07 15.63
N LYS A 449 12.20 -27.31 16.63
CA LYS A 449 11.00 -27.64 17.42
C LYS A 449 9.70 -27.29 16.70
N ALA A 450 9.76 -26.41 15.68
CA ALA A 450 8.61 -25.84 15.01
C ALA A 450 8.52 -26.15 13.51
N ILE A 451 9.68 -26.31 12.84
CA ILE A 451 9.74 -26.48 11.39
C ILE A 451 10.59 -27.69 10.99
N ALA A 452 10.34 -28.18 9.77
CA ALA A 452 11.04 -29.36 9.22
C ALA A 452 12.55 -29.10 9.04
N TYR A 453 13.34 -30.18 9.15
CA TYR A 453 14.81 -30.11 9.08
C TYR A 453 15.35 -29.41 7.83
N PHE A 454 14.78 -29.66 6.67
CA PHE A 454 15.25 -29.09 5.40
C PHE A 454 14.99 -27.57 5.29
N LYS A 455 14.16 -26.99 6.16
CA LYS A 455 13.87 -25.55 6.24
C LYS A 455 14.82 -24.80 7.19
N LEU A 456 15.64 -25.51 7.98
CA LEU A 456 16.51 -24.89 8.98
C LEU A 456 17.58 -24.03 8.31
N PRO A 457 17.85 -22.82 8.82
CA PRO A 457 18.91 -21.95 8.30
C PRO A 457 20.27 -22.65 8.30
N GLU A 458 21.03 -22.48 7.22
CA GLU A 458 22.39 -23.02 7.04
C GLU A 458 23.44 -21.91 6.95
N ARG A 459 22.99 -20.66 6.69
CA ARG A 459 23.82 -19.45 6.76
C ARG A 459 23.12 -18.41 7.61
N LEU A 460 23.91 -17.61 8.34
CA LEU A 460 23.41 -16.59 9.25
C LEU A 460 24.23 -15.31 9.08
N ALA A 461 23.56 -14.20 8.83
CA ALA A 461 24.11 -12.86 8.96
C ALA A 461 23.43 -12.17 10.16
N ILE A 462 24.22 -11.64 11.10
CA ILE A 462 23.73 -10.78 12.16
C ILE A 462 23.84 -9.33 11.67
N VAL A 463 22.70 -8.65 11.61
CA VAL A 463 22.59 -7.30 11.03
C VAL A 463 21.94 -6.33 11.99
N ASP A 464 22.23 -5.03 11.84
CA ASP A 464 21.58 -3.99 12.64
C ASP A 464 20.12 -3.76 12.26
N HIS A 465 19.76 -4.02 10.98
CA HIS A 465 18.41 -3.90 10.47
C HIS A 465 18.21 -4.78 9.23
N ILE A 466 17.00 -5.28 9.04
CA ILE A 466 16.60 -5.94 7.81
C ILE A 466 16.46 -4.91 6.68
N PRO A 467 16.96 -5.19 5.46
CA PRO A 467 16.82 -4.28 4.34
C PRO A 467 15.36 -4.22 3.87
N TYR A 468 14.72 -3.07 4.05
CA TYR A 468 13.38 -2.80 3.56
C TYR A 468 13.41 -1.77 2.42
N ASN A 469 12.61 -1.98 1.39
CA ASN A 469 12.39 -0.99 0.35
C ASN A 469 11.47 0.16 0.84
N ALA A 470 11.26 1.19 -0.01
CA ALA A 470 10.43 2.35 0.31
C ALA A 470 8.96 2.00 0.64
N THR A 471 8.49 0.79 0.30
CA THR A 471 7.13 0.30 0.58
C THR A 471 7.04 -0.49 1.89
N GLY A 472 8.16 -0.64 2.62
CA GLY A 472 8.23 -1.44 3.84
C GLY A 472 8.28 -2.96 3.59
N LYS A 473 8.55 -3.39 2.35
CA LYS A 473 8.77 -4.81 2.01
C LYS A 473 10.25 -5.14 2.03
N ILE A 474 10.60 -6.38 2.38
CA ILE A 474 11.99 -6.85 2.39
C ILE A 474 12.60 -6.70 0.97
N ASP A 475 13.75 -6.05 0.88
CA ASP A 475 14.56 -6.03 -0.33
C ASP A 475 15.35 -7.33 -0.45
N ARG A 476 14.81 -8.29 -1.20
CA ARG A 476 15.40 -9.63 -1.33
C ARG A 476 16.79 -9.62 -1.99
N ARG A 477 17.09 -8.64 -2.85
CA ARG A 477 18.42 -8.56 -3.49
C ARG A 477 19.49 -8.15 -2.49
N GLN A 478 19.20 -7.11 -1.70
CA GLN A 478 20.12 -6.70 -0.63
C GLN A 478 20.24 -7.78 0.43
N LEU A 479 19.14 -8.45 0.79
CA LEU A 479 19.14 -9.55 1.75
C LEU A 479 20.08 -10.68 1.32
N VAL A 480 20.00 -11.15 0.06
CA VAL A 480 20.86 -12.20 -0.47
C VAL A 480 22.34 -11.79 -0.42
N ALA A 481 22.66 -10.54 -0.80
CA ALA A 481 24.01 -10.03 -0.74
C ALA A 481 24.55 -10.02 0.69
N LEU A 482 23.79 -9.53 1.66
CA LEU A 482 24.18 -9.51 3.09
C LEU A 482 24.47 -10.90 3.63
N ILE A 483 23.65 -11.89 3.29
CA ILE A 483 23.83 -13.27 3.77
C ILE A 483 25.00 -13.96 3.06
N ALA A 484 25.28 -13.60 1.81
CA ALA A 484 26.38 -14.19 1.04
C ALA A 484 27.76 -13.67 1.47
N ASP A 485 27.84 -12.39 1.89
CA ASP A 485 29.09 -11.73 2.29
C ASP A 485 29.58 -12.16 3.69
N ASP A 486 28.69 -12.60 4.59
CA ASP A 486 28.99 -13.04 5.97
C ASP A 486 29.32 -14.56 6.08
N GLY A 487 29.41 -15.27 4.97
CA GLY A 487 29.53 -16.74 4.92
C GLY A 487 30.91 -17.28 4.52
#